data_603a7067e1844623a949bc57e5f15d61
#
_entry.id   603a7067e1844623a949bc57e5f15d61
#
_cell.length_a   1.000
_cell.length_b   1.000
_cell.length_c   1.000
_cell.angle_alpha   90.00
_cell.angle_beta   90.00
_cell.angle_gamma   90.00
#
_symmetry.space_group_name_H-M   'P 1'
#
loop_
_entity.id
_entity.type
_entity.pdbx_description
1 polymer ?
#
loop_
_entity_poly.entity_id
_entity_poly.type
_entity_poly.pdbx_seq_one_letter_code
_entity_poly.pdbx_strand_id
1 'polypeptide(L)'
;MPTGGQCLGSLPRLPLMSPLTLLLEKSLRLRTPSARHNPPRRLLAADAVKFREAIVTKNGALATWGAPHETGRIPLDTYTVRHDADDSVDWSQPNNHPISPEMFDAFFQDALQMLSTKDRLYITDRTVGAEGRYSLPVRTITDSALTSLFTCTMFRPVADNIGKSLFTDQGFTLLVLPFDRVNTAKYSGVLRTVNGKTVDHVIVMDFERRAGVIIGTKYLGAVKKMLFTTMNHLLPPLGVLPLHASAVEDWRGDTHLFLGLSGTGKTTLSTGPGLTMIGDDEHLWSDSGIANLEYGCYAKLLHLSPVKEREMYGAVFANVTENEQPPIIENATVTPDGSVDVDDCRITENSRAAYTLTRLQSIKDDARGKHPSTIIFLTADANGVLPPIAKLPAQQAMLWFLMGYTSKLAGTEAGVTAPQSTFSRFFGGAFMPRKSQDYLTLFQQMLCTHHPDVYLLNTGWTGGPYGVGKRMDINVTRRLADAALWGQLKDVPYREDPLFHLLVPRECPGVPPMLLDPRSTWTDPLLYDERAKALAQEFSAKFDALGTGTLREALDGKCPGR
;
A
#
# COMPACT_ATOMS: atom_id res chain seq x y z
N MET A 1 12.35 -2.96 60.85
CA MET A 1 11.51 -2.11 59.98
C MET A 1 12.39 -1.62 58.85
N PRO A 2 12.13 -2.02 57.63
CA PRO A 2 12.65 -1.34 56.47
C PRO A 2 11.52 -0.69 55.72
N THR A 3 11.64 0.60 55.51
CA THR A 3 10.78 1.43 54.70
C THR A 3 11.04 1.14 53.20
N GLY A 4 10.07 0.53 52.55
CA GLY A 4 10.08 0.33 51.11
C GLY A 4 9.71 1.62 50.39
N GLY A 5 10.74 2.23 49.78
CA GLY A 5 10.52 3.27 48.76
C GLY A 5 10.17 2.61 47.42
N GLN A 6 8.91 2.69 47.02
CA GLN A 6 8.51 2.38 45.67
C GLN A 6 9.09 3.45 44.74
N CYS A 7 10.06 3.06 43.91
CA CYS A 7 10.49 3.83 42.74
C CYS A 7 9.30 3.91 41.78
N LEU A 8 8.69 5.06 41.70
CA LEU A 8 7.83 5.45 40.56
C LEU A 8 8.71 5.40 39.31
N GLY A 9 8.52 4.37 38.53
CA GLY A 9 9.16 4.24 37.21
C GLY A 9 8.83 5.48 36.39
N SER A 10 9.87 6.21 35.98
CA SER A 10 9.77 7.32 35.07
C SER A 10 9.17 6.82 33.75
N LEU A 11 7.98 7.33 33.41
CA LEU A 11 7.39 7.16 32.09
C LEU A 11 8.43 7.59 31.03
N PRO A 12 8.64 6.81 29.96
CA PRO A 12 9.59 7.17 28.91
C PRO A 12 9.22 8.57 28.38
N ARG A 13 10.20 9.47 28.40
CA ARG A 13 10.04 10.79 27.79
C ARG A 13 9.83 10.56 26.30
N LEU A 14 8.63 10.85 25.80
CA LEU A 14 8.34 10.92 24.38
C LEU A 14 9.34 11.87 23.71
N PRO A 15 9.83 11.56 22.50
CA PRO A 15 10.72 12.44 21.75
C PRO A 15 10.11 13.83 21.64
N LEU A 16 10.95 14.84 21.65
CA LEU A 16 10.57 16.26 21.55
C LEU A 16 9.66 16.44 20.33
N MET A 17 8.39 16.64 20.59
CA MET A 17 7.37 16.86 19.58
C MET A 17 7.61 18.22 18.92
N SER A 18 7.25 18.34 17.64
CA SER A 18 7.36 19.64 16.96
C SER A 18 6.66 20.73 17.78
N PRO A 19 7.12 22.00 17.74
CA PRO A 19 6.48 23.11 18.44
C PRO A 19 4.97 23.21 18.16
N LEU A 20 4.55 22.83 16.96
CA LEU A 20 3.15 22.75 16.54
C LEU A 20 2.38 21.68 17.34
N THR A 21 2.96 20.51 17.56
CA THR A 21 2.32 19.42 18.30
C THR A 21 2.15 19.75 19.78
N LEU A 22 3.11 20.46 20.39
CA LEU A 22 3.03 20.97 21.78
C LEU A 22 1.95 22.04 21.93
N LEU A 23 1.81 22.96 20.96
CA LEU A 23 0.75 23.96 20.92
C LEU A 23 -0.63 23.32 20.76
N LEU A 24 -0.74 22.29 19.93
CA LEU A 24 -1.96 21.49 19.74
C LEU A 24 -2.38 20.77 21.01
N GLU A 25 -1.45 20.10 21.69
CA GLU A 25 -1.76 19.44 22.96
C GLU A 25 -2.29 20.41 24.02
N LYS A 26 -1.64 21.58 24.14
CA LYS A 26 -2.05 22.59 25.11
C LYS A 26 -3.44 23.13 24.81
N SER A 27 -3.75 23.45 23.56
CA SER A 27 -5.06 24.00 23.19
C SER A 27 -6.16 22.94 23.26
N LEU A 28 -5.91 21.68 22.92
CA LEU A 28 -6.88 20.58 23.00
C LEU A 28 -7.11 20.13 24.44
N ARG A 29 -6.07 19.99 25.29
CA ARG A 29 -6.21 19.61 26.69
C ARG A 29 -7.01 20.65 27.52
N LEU A 30 -6.88 21.92 27.17
CA LEU A 30 -7.63 23.00 27.85
C LEU A 30 -9.11 23.05 27.46
N ARG A 31 -9.49 22.48 26.30
CA ARG A 31 -10.84 22.57 25.73
C ARG A 31 -11.62 21.26 25.75
N THR A 32 -10.95 20.11 25.87
CA THR A 32 -11.58 18.80 25.81
C THR A 32 -11.12 17.91 26.97
N PRO A 33 -11.81 17.98 28.13
CA PRO A 33 -11.46 17.18 29.32
C PRO A 33 -11.52 15.67 29.13
N SER A 34 -12.20 15.22 28.07
CA SER A 34 -12.41 13.79 27.72
C SER A 34 -11.39 13.22 26.73
N ALA A 35 -10.29 13.93 26.41
CA ALA A 35 -9.26 13.42 25.54
C ALA A 35 -8.54 12.21 26.16
N ARG A 36 -8.54 11.08 25.45
CA ARG A 36 -7.89 9.83 25.85
C ARG A 36 -6.59 9.65 25.07
N HIS A 37 -5.48 9.62 25.79
CA HIS A 37 -4.16 9.43 25.20
C HIS A 37 -3.74 7.96 25.26
N ASN A 38 -3.38 7.38 24.11
CA ASN A 38 -3.01 5.96 23.93
C ASN A 38 -3.98 4.98 24.62
N PRO A 39 -5.29 5.10 24.39
CA PRO A 39 -6.26 4.23 25.04
C PRO A 39 -6.02 2.76 24.66
N PRO A 40 -6.29 1.80 25.59
CA PRO A 40 -6.18 0.39 25.29
C PRO A 40 -7.09 0.00 24.11
N ARG A 41 -6.61 -0.91 23.24
CA ARG A 41 -7.34 -1.38 22.05
C ARG A 41 -8.75 -1.90 22.38
N ARG A 42 -8.90 -2.65 23.50
CA ARG A 42 -10.20 -3.13 23.98
C ARG A 42 -11.19 -2.01 24.27
N LEU A 43 -10.70 -0.88 24.79
CA LEU A 43 -11.54 0.29 25.06
C LEU A 43 -11.97 0.95 23.74
N LEU A 44 -11.05 1.06 22.77
CA LEU A 44 -11.36 1.58 21.44
C LEU A 44 -12.41 0.72 20.73
N ALA A 45 -12.29 -0.61 20.81
CA ALA A 45 -13.27 -1.53 20.24
C ALA A 45 -14.64 -1.38 20.92
N ALA A 46 -14.68 -1.30 22.25
CA ALA A 46 -15.92 -1.08 23.02
C ALA A 46 -16.56 0.28 22.70
N ASP A 47 -15.75 1.34 22.61
CA ASP A 47 -16.23 2.68 22.27
C ASP A 47 -16.74 2.73 20.82
N ALA A 48 -16.08 2.07 19.86
CA ALA A 48 -16.55 1.99 18.48
C ALA A 48 -17.96 1.38 18.38
N VAL A 49 -18.24 0.33 19.14
CA VAL A 49 -19.57 -0.27 19.21
C VAL A 49 -20.55 0.63 19.95
N LYS A 50 -20.16 1.14 21.13
CA LYS A 50 -20.99 2.03 21.97
C LYS A 50 -21.46 3.26 21.20
N PHE A 51 -20.58 3.85 20.40
CA PHE A 51 -20.87 5.08 19.64
C PHE A 51 -21.35 4.80 18.21
N ARG A 52 -21.70 3.54 17.90
CA ARG A 52 -22.26 3.10 16.61
C ARG A 52 -21.35 3.40 15.41
N GLU A 53 -20.04 3.37 15.61
CA GLU A 53 -19.06 3.46 14.55
C GLU A 53 -18.87 2.09 13.86
N ALA A 54 -19.14 1.00 14.59
CA ALA A 54 -19.09 -0.37 14.11
C ALA A 54 -20.12 -1.26 14.82
N ILE A 55 -20.42 -2.41 14.23
CA ILE A 55 -21.15 -3.51 14.89
C ILE A 55 -20.22 -4.71 15.07
N VAL A 56 -20.57 -5.59 16.01
CA VAL A 56 -19.84 -6.84 16.24
C VAL A 56 -20.42 -7.92 15.33
N THR A 57 -19.57 -8.59 14.56
CA THR A 57 -19.94 -9.73 13.72
C THR A 57 -19.99 -11.03 14.52
N LYS A 58 -20.50 -12.10 13.92
CA LYS A 58 -20.64 -13.43 14.54
C LYS A 58 -19.33 -13.98 15.13
N ASN A 59 -18.20 -13.72 14.48
CA ASN A 59 -16.88 -14.14 14.94
C ASN A 59 -16.16 -13.13 15.84
N GLY A 60 -16.82 -12.02 16.21
CA GLY A 60 -16.26 -10.98 17.09
C GLY A 60 -15.46 -9.89 16.38
N ALA A 61 -15.36 -9.90 15.03
CA ALA A 61 -14.78 -8.77 14.29
C ALA A 61 -15.70 -7.55 14.34
N LEU A 62 -15.15 -6.36 14.02
CA LEU A 62 -15.90 -5.11 13.96
C LEU A 62 -16.22 -4.75 12.51
N ALA A 63 -17.50 -4.65 12.16
CA ALA A 63 -17.92 -4.26 10.80
C ALA A 63 -18.39 -2.80 10.77
N THR A 64 -17.95 -2.06 9.75
CA THR A 64 -18.28 -0.63 9.53
C THR A 64 -18.54 -0.34 8.05
N TRP A 65 -19.23 0.78 7.80
CA TRP A 65 -19.60 1.20 6.45
C TRP A 65 -19.43 2.71 6.26
N GLY A 66 -18.88 3.08 5.12
CA GLY A 66 -18.94 4.44 4.56
C GLY A 66 -20.17 4.64 3.68
N ALA A 67 -20.41 5.88 3.26
CA ALA A 67 -21.33 6.14 2.17
C ALA A 67 -20.79 5.50 0.86
N PRO A 68 -21.62 5.21 -0.16
CA PRO A 68 -21.17 4.54 -1.38
C PRO A 68 -19.96 5.22 -2.06
N HIS A 69 -19.85 6.54 -1.98
CA HIS A 69 -18.71 7.31 -2.51
C HIS A 69 -17.49 7.35 -1.58
N GLU A 70 -17.60 6.83 -0.35
CA GLU A 70 -16.53 6.77 0.68
C GLU A 70 -15.97 5.36 0.85
N THR A 71 -16.27 4.43 -0.06
CA THR A 71 -15.83 3.02 0.06
C THR A 71 -14.42 2.77 -0.47
N GLY A 72 -13.68 3.81 -0.83
CA GLY A 72 -12.34 3.72 -1.40
C GLY A 72 -11.56 5.03 -1.31
N ARG A 73 -10.38 5.02 -1.92
CA ARG A 73 -9.52 6.21 -2.01
C ARG A 73 -10.19 7.31 -2.83
N ILE A 74 -9.88 8.55 -2.47
CA ILE A 74 -10.33 9.77 -3.14
C ILE A 74 -9.12 10.55 -3.71
N PRO A 75 -8.40 10.00 -4.72
CA PRO A 75 -7.16 10.60 -5.20
C PRO A 75 -7.35 12.02 -5.76
N LEU A 76 -8.50 12.31 -6.38
CA LEU A 76 -8.81 13.64 -6.93
C LEU A 76 -9.09 14.70 -5.86
N ASP A 77 -9.32 14.29 -4.61
CA ASP A 77 -9.58 15.16 -3.46
C ASP A 77 -8.47 15.02 -2.41
N THR A 78 -7.29 14.53 -2.87
CA THR A 78 -6.07 14.42 -2.07
C THR A 78 -5.05 15.43 -2.57
N TYR A 79 -4.62 16.33 -1.69
CA TYR A 79 -3.77 17.46 -2.01
C TYR A 79 -2.46 17.40 -1.23
N THR A 80 -1.40 17.90 -1.85
CA THR A 80 -0.08 18.06 -1.23
C THR A 80 0.29 19.54 -1.21
N VAL A 81 0.82 20.01 -0.10
CA VAL A 81 1.29 21.40 0.00
C VAL A 81 2.48 21.62 -0.91
N ARG A 82 2.44 22.68 -1.70
CA ARG A 82 3.54 23.12 -2.53
C ARG A 82 4.17 24.35 -1.90
N HIS A 83 5.39 24.19 -1.36
CA HIS A 83 6.22 25.29 -0.91
C HIS A 83 7.04 25.86 -2.08
N ASP A 84 7.29 27.17 -2.09
CA ASP A 84 7.97 27.86 -3.21
C ASP A 84 9.36 27.31 -3.52
N ALA A 85 10.08 26.84 -2.51
CA ALA A 85 11.43 26.29 -2.64
C ALA A 85 11.45 24.77 -2.89
N ASP A 86 10.29 24.08 -2.84
CA ASP A 86 10.24 22.62 -2.94
C ASP A 86 10.12 22.16 -4.41
N ASP A 87 11.24 21.68 -4.94
CA ASP A 87 11.32 21.01 -6.25
C ASP A 87 11.36 19.48 -6.13
N SER A 88 11.11 18.94 -4.95
CA SER A 88 11.21 17.49 -4.69
C SER A 88 10.00 16.68 -5.19
N VAL A 89 8.81 17.29 -5.23
CA VAL A 89 7.57 16.67 -5.68
C VAL A 89 7.45 16.78 -7.21
N ASP A 90 7.06 15.69 -7.86
CA ASP A 90 6.79 15.68 -9.30
C ASP A 90 5.38 16.21 -9.59
N TRP A 91 5.25 17.53 -9.71
CA TRP A 91 3.97 18.20 -9.96
C TRP A 91 3.37 17.92 -11.34
N SER A 92 4.10 17.25 -12.24
CA SER A 92 3.57 16.80 -13.53
C SER A 92 2.68 15.55 -13.41
N GLN A 93 2.71 14.89 -12.24
CA GLN A 93 1.94 13.68 -12.03
C GLN A 93 0.49 13.97 -11.68
N PRO A 94 -0.45 13.22 -12.27
CA PRO A 94 -1.89 13.47 -12.11
C PRO A 94 -2.43 13.23 -10.70
N ASN A 95 -1.65 12.59 -9.82
CA ASN A 95 -2.03 12.35 -8.42
C ASN A 95 -1.44 13.38 -7.45
N ASN A 96 -0.56 14.28 -7.90
CA ASN A 96 0.07 15.31 -7.08
C ASN A 96 -0.68 16.64 -7.28
N HIS A 97 -1.81 16.80 -6.59
CA HIS A 97 -2.59 18.03 -6.64
C HIS A 97 -2.00 19.06 -5.69
N PRO A 98 -1.48 20.20 -6.18
CA PRO A 98 -0.87 21.21 -5.32
C PRO A 98 -1.93 22.01 -4.55
N ILE A 99 -1.57 22.40 -3.33
CA ILE A 99 -2.30 23.39 -2.52
C ILE A 99 -1.29 24.32 -1.85
N SER A 100 -1.69 25.58 -1.59
CA SER A 100 -0.77 26.52 -0.95
C SER A 100 -0.62 26.27 0.56
N PRO A 101 0.50 26.71 1.19
CA PRO A 101 0.69 26.64 2.64
C PRO A 101 -0.42 27.33 3.43
N GLU A 102 -0.92 28.49 2.97
CA GLU A 102 -1.98 29.25 3.63
C GLU A 102 -3.30 28.48 3.61
N MET A 103 -3.56 27.77 2.49
CA MET A 103 -4.76 26.96 2.39
C MET A 103 -4.69 25.71 3.28
N PHE A 104 -3.51 25.10 3.40
CA PHE A 104 -3.26 24.05 4.38
C PHE A 104 -3.53 24.56 5.81
N ASP A 105 -3.01 25.74 6.16
CA ASP A 105 -3.25 26.37 7.46
C ASP A 105 -4.75 26.56 7.73
N ALA A 106 -5.51 26.97 6.71
CA ALA A 106 -6.95 27.13 6.85
C ALA A 106 -7.67 25.79 7.14
N PHE A 107 -7.34 24.70 6.43
CA PHE A 107 -7.87 23.36 6.72
C PHE A 107 -7.44 22.85 8.07
N PHE A 108 -6.19 23.08 8.45
CA PHE A 108 -5.66 22.64 9.72
C PHE A 108 -6.33 23.36 10.90
N GLN A 109 -6.54 24.68 10.81
CA GLN A 109 -7.26 25.45 11.83
C GLN A 109 -8.73 25.05 11.92
N ASP A 110 -9.41 24.82 10.80
CA ASP A 110 -10.79 24.34 10.80
C ASP A 110 -10.88 22.96 11.47
N ALA A 111 -9.97 22.04 11.17
CA ALA A 111 -9.89 20.73 11.81
C ALA A 111 -9.69 20.85 13.33
N LEU A 112 -8.82 21.75 13.79
CA LEU A 112 -8.62 22.02 15.21
C LEU A 112 -9.86 22.59 15.87
N GLN A 113 -10.54 23.51 15.20
CA GLN A 113 -11.79 24.06 15.71
C GLN A 113 -12.86 22.98 15.82
N MET A 114 -13.04 22.13 14.82
CA MET A 114 -13.95 20.99 14.85
C MET A 114 -13.62 20.04 16.03
N LEU A 115 -12.35 19.63 16.15
CA LEU A 115 -11.90 18.77 17.24
C LEU A 115 -12.14 19.40 18.63
N SER A 116 -12.00 20.72 18.76
CA SER A 116 -12.18 21.42 20.04
C SER A 116 -13.63 21.43 20.55
N THR A 117 -14.60 21.13 19.70
CA THR A 117 -16.03 21.06 20.05
C THR A 117 -16.51 19.64 20.34
N LYS A 118 -15.64 18.63 20.21
CA LYS A 118 -16.02 17.23 20.40
C LYS A 118 -16.06 16.84 21.87
N ASP A 119 -17.05 16.04 22.23
CA ASP A 119 -17.19 15.50 23.59
C ASP A 119 -16.12 14.45 23.91
N ARG A 120 -15.50 13.85 22.90
CA ARG A 120 -14.47 12.83 23.04
C ARG A 120 -13.40 12.98 21.98
N LEU A 121 -12.17 12.73 22.36
CA LEU A 121 -11.01 12.66 21.47
C LEU A 121 -10.15 11.46 21.81
N TYR A 122 -9.55 10.89 20.78
CA TYR A 122 -8.55 9.82 20.89
C TYR A 122 -7.24 10.35 20.29
N ILE A 123 -6.19 10.34 21.11
CA ILE A 123 -4.83 10.69 20.72
C ILE A 123 -4.02 9.40 20.73
N THR A 124 -3.50 9.00 19.59
CA THR A 124 -2.81 7.73 19.42
C THR A 124 -1.42 7.95 18.87
N ASP A 125 -0.39 7.58 19.64
CA ASP A 125 1.00 7.63 19.23
C ASP A 125 1.42 6.26 18.73
N ARG A 126 1.96 6.23 17.50
CA ARG A 126 2.43 5.03 16.83
C ARG A 126 3.69 5.33 16.03
N THR A 127 4.27 4.28 15.46
CA THR A 127 5.47 4.36 14.63
C THR A 127 5.24 3.65 13.30
N VAL A 128 5.57 4.33 12.21
CA VAL A 128 5.60 3.75 10.86
C VAL A 128 7.01 3.24 10.58
N GLY A 129 7.15 1.95 10.31
CA GLY A 129 8.43 1.30 9.99
C GLY A 129 8.98 0.44 11.12
N ALA A 130 9.44 -0.77 10.76
CA ALA A 130 10.06 -1.76 11.66
C ALA A 130 11.55 -1.49 11.88
N GLU A 131 12.21 -0.74 11.01
CA GLU A 131 13.62 -0.39 11.16
C GLU A 131 13.76 0.90 11.99
N GLY A 132 14.30 0.78 13.20
CA GLY A 132 14.35 1.86 14.18
C GLY A 132 14.99 3.15 13.68
N ARG A 133 16.02 3.07 12.81
CA ARG A 133 16.68 4.25 12.22
C ARG A 133 15.74 5.09 11.34
N TYR A 134 14.82 4.43 10.62
CA TYR A 134 13.92 5.06 9.66
C TYR A 134 12.45 5.03 10.12
N SER A 135 12.20 4.75 11.39
CA SER A 135 10.86 4.72 11.99
C SER A 135 10.32 6.14 12.17
N LEU A 136 9.20 6.46 11.55
CA LEU A 136 8.54 7.76 11.68
C LEU A 136 7.56 7.75 12.86
N PRO A 137 7.78 8.55 13.93
CA PRO A 137 6.77 8.75 14.97
C PRO A 137 5.55 9.47 14.40
N VAL A 138 4.36 8.96 14.70
CA VAL A 138 3.09 9.52 14.22
C VAL A 138 2.13 9.72 15.38
N ARG A 139 1.57 10.92 15.50
CA ARG A 139 0.46 11.21 16.39
C ARG A 139 -0.81 11.40 15.58
N THR A 140 -1.80 10.53 15.81
CA THR A 140 -3.14 10.66 15.23
C THR A 140 -4.10 11.22 16.27
N ILE A 141 -4.85 12.25 15.90
CA ILE A 141 -5.88 12.89 16.74
C ILE A 141 -7.21 12.79 16.00
N THR A 142 -8.22 12.18 16.64
CA THR A 142 -9.52 11.91 16.01
C THR A 142 -10.63 11.84 17.05
N ASP A 143 -11.88 12.10 16.63
CA ASP A 143 -13.09 11.84 17.41
C ASP A 143 -13.66 10.43 17.21
N SER A 144 -13.03 9.61 16.34
CA SER A 144 -13.43 8.25 16.02
C SER A 144 -12.61 7.21 16.78
N ALA A 145 -13.27 6.40 17.60
CA ALA A 145 -12.66 5.26 18.27
C ALA A 145 -12.18 4.21 17.27
N LEU A 146 -12.94 4.00 16.18
CA LEU A 146 -12.60 3.05 15.14
C LEU A 146 -11.36 3.46 14.35
N THR A 147 -11.22 4.75 14.00
CA THR A 147 -10.02 5.29 13.35
C THR A 147 -8.78 5.12 14.25
N SER A 148 -8.92 5.42 15.56
CA SER A 148 -7.85 5.20 16.53
C SER A 148 -7.48 3.71 16.65
N LEU A 149 -8.46 2.81 16.66
CA LEU A 149 -8.24 1.36 16.67
C LEU A 149 -7.53 0.89 15.40
N PHE A 150 -7.95 1.39 14.22
CA PHE A 150 -7.30 1.10 12.94
C PHE A 150 -5.83 1.55 12.94
N THR A 151 -5.55 2.75 13.45
CA THR A 151 -4.18 3.26 13.62
C THR A 151 -3.35 2.33 14.50
N CYS A 152 -3.94 1.80 15.60
CA CYS A 152 -3.29 0.79 16.44
C CYS A 152 -3.11 -0.57 15.75
N THR A 153 -3.97 -0.92 14.78
CA THR A 153 -3.86 -2.13 14.00
C THR A 153 -2.72 -2.04 13.00
N MET A 154 -2.66 -0.92 12.28
CA MET A 154 -1.77 -0.76 11.13
C MET A 154 -0.36 -0.32 11.49
N PHE A 155 -0.16 0.33 12.65
CA PHE A 155 1.13 0.90 13.01
C PHE A 155 1.63 0.41 14.36
N ARG A 156 2.95 0.33 14.49
CA ARG A 156 3.63 -0.23 15.65
C ARG A 156 3.46 0.66 16.88
N PRO A 157 3.44 0.08 18.09
CA PRO A 157 3.68 0.86 19.31
C PRO A 157 4.99 1.64 19.20
N VAL A 158 5.06 2.80 19.82
CA VAL A 158 6.32 3.55 19.91
C VAL A 158 7.32 2.72 20.71
N ALA A 159 8.46 2.41 20.08
CA ALA A 159 9.50 1.61 20.73
C ALA A 159 10.34 2.47 21.71
N ASP A 160 10.89 1.84 22.74
CA ASP A 160 11.75 2.51 23.73
C ASP A 160 12.97 3.18 23.11
N ASN A 161 13.48 2.63 22.00
CA ASN A 161 14.63 3.13 21.27
C ASN A 161 14.29 4.13 20.16
N ILE A 162 13.07 4.69 20.12
CA ILE A 162 12.63 5.61 19.08
C ILE A 162 13.55 6.84 18.95
N GLY A 163 14.26 7.21 20.03
CA GLY A 163 15.26 8.27 20.01
C GLY A 163 16.45 8.04 19.04
N LYS A 164 16.61 6.83 18.50
CA LYS A 164 17.60 6.52 17.46
C LYS A 164 17.10 6.78 16.05
N SER A 165 15.82 7.10 15.86
CA SER A 165 15.26 7.42 14.56
C SER A 165 15.74 8.77 14.06
N LEU A 166 15.99 8.87 12.74
CA LEU A 166 16.27 10.14 12.06
C LEU A 166 15.07 11.10 12.05
N PHE A 167 13.89 10.62 12.43
CA PHE A 167 12.65 11.40 12.48
C PHE A 167 12.23 11.77 13.92
N THR A 168 13.09 11.54 14.93
CA THR A 168 12.75 11.77 16.34
C THR A 168 12.37 13.21 16.62
N ASP A 169 13.13 14.16 16.06
CA ASP A 169 12.93 15.59 16.34
C ASP A 169 11.70 16.18 15.65
N GLN A 170 11.17 15.49 14.64
CA GLN A 170 10.00 15.91 13.89
C GLN A 170 9.16 14.71 13.43
N GLY A 171 8.26 14.25 14.31
CA GLY A 171 7.23 13.26 13.97
C GLY A 171 6.12 13.85 13.09
N PHE A 172 5.23 12.98 12.60
CA PHE A 172 4.08 13.36 11.79
C PHE A 172 2.83 13.54 12.66
N THR A 173 2.10 14.65 12.46
CA THR A 173 0.82 14.90 13.13
C THR A 173 -0.32 14.73 12.14
N LEU A 174 -1.27 13.85 12.47
CA LEU A 174 -2.43 13.54 11.62
C LEU A 174 -3.74 13.86 12.35
N LEU A 175 -4.54 14.76 11.78
CA LEU A 175 -5.88 15.07 12.22
C LEU A 175 -6.89 14.31 11.35
N VAL A 176 -7.79 13.53 11.96
CA VAL A 176 -8.78 12.72 11.22
C VAL A 176 -10.18 12.96 11.78
N LEU A 177 -11.05 13.50 10.94
CA LEU A 177 -12.44 13.85 11.26
C LEU A 177 -13.39 13.15 10.26
N PRO A 178 -13.65 11.86 10.43
CA PRO A 178 -14.40 11.09 9.44
C PRO A 178 -15.88 11.47 9.36
N PHE A 179 -16.43 12.07 10.42
CA PHE A 179 -17.86 12.41 10.53
C PHE A 179 -18.17 13.87 10.19
N ASP A 180 -17.16 14.73 10.14
CA ASP A 180 -17.31 16.14 9.79
C ASP A 180 -17.26 16.37 8.29
N ARG A 181 -17.63 17.57 7.86
CA ARG A 181 -17.57 18.01 6.47
C ARG A 181 -16.93 19.40 6.41
N VAL A 182 -16.18 19.66 5.33
CA VAL A 182 -15.61 21.00 5.12
C VAL A 182 -16.69 22.02 4.74
N ASN A 183 -16.45 23.27 5.08
CA ASN A 183 -17.33 24.35 4.65
C ASN A 183 -17.13 24.63 3.15
N THR A 184 -18.02 24.09 2.30
CA THR A 184 -17.91 24.16 0.85
C THR A 184 -17.94 25.59 0.31
N ALA A 185 -18.60 26.54 0.99
CA ALA A 185 -18.62 27.94 0.61
C ALA A 185 -17.23 28.61 0.83
N LYS A 186 -16.56 28.29 1.95
CA LYS A 186 -15.21 28.77 2.28
C LYS A 186 -14.16 28.28 1.26
N TYR A 187 -14.32 27.05 0.77
CA TYR A 187 -13.34 26.38 -0.10
C TYR A 187 -13.78 26.26 -1.55
N SER A 188 -14.80 27.05 -1.94
CA SER A 188 -15.22 27.16 -3.33
C SER A 188 -14.07 27.69 -4.21
N GLY A 189 -13.82 27.04 -5.35
CA GLY A 189 -12.72 27.36 -6.25
C GLY A 189 -11.36 26.77 -5.84
N VAL A 190 -11.24 26.18 -4.63
CA VAL A 190 -10.06 25.43 -4.16
C VAL A 190 -10.30 23.92 -4.29
N LEU A 191 -11.41 23.45 -3.71
CA LEU A 191 -11.79 22.06 -3.82
C LEU A 191 -12.50 21.78 -5.14
N ARG A 192 -12.41 20.53 -5.57
CA ARG A 192 -13.03 20.04 -6.79
C ARG A 192 -14.56 20.26 -6.78
N THR A 193 -15.11 20.55 -7.95
CA THR A 193 -16.55 20.69 -8.15
C THR A 193 -17.06 19.50 -8.98
N VAL A 194 -18.09 18.84 -8.49
CA VAL A 194 -18.77 17.72 -9.15
C VAL A 194 -20.25 18.08 -9.33
N ASN A 195 -20.74 18.05 -10.57
CA ASN A 195 -22.13 18.40 -10.89
C ASN A 195 -22.55 19.76 -10.29
N GLY A 196 -21.68 20.77 -10.37
CA GLY A 196 -21.94 22.13 -9.89
C GLY A 196 -21.85 22.31 -8.37
N LYS A 197 -21.47 21.28 -7.60
CA LYS A 197 -21.32 21.34 -6.15
C LYS A 197 -19.87 21.10 -5.76
N THR A 198 -19.32 21.96 -4.90
CA THR A 198 -18.00 21.75 -4.29
C THR A 198 -18.06 20.52 -3.38
N VAL A 199 -17.08 19.62 -3.47
CA VAL A 199 -16.97 18.45 -2.58
C VAL A 199 -16.80 18.90 -1.12
N ASP A 200 -17.36 18.11 -0.19
CA ASP A 200 -17.40 18.42 1.25
C ASP A 200 -16.40 17.60 2.07
N HIS A 201 -15.44 16.98 1.40
CA HIS A 201 -14.39 16.16 1.98
C HIS A 201 -13.02 16.55 1.41
N VAL A 202 -11.95 16.28 2.15
CA VAL A 202 -10.58 16.60 1.73
C VAL A 202 -9.56 15.77 2.47
N ILE A 203 -8.48 15.43 1.76
CA ILE A 203 -7.23 14.91 2.32
C ILE A 203 -6.12 15.89 1.93
N VAL A 204 -5.43 16.45 2.90
CA VAL A 204 -4.29 17.35 2.66
C VAL A 204 -3.09 16.92 3.48
N MET A 205 -1.89 17.02 2.89
CA MET A 205 -0.63 16.67 3.55
C MET A 205 0.45 17.71 3.25
N ASP A 206 1.24 18.02 4.28
CA ASP A 206 2.40 18.88 4.21
C ASP A 206 3.64 18.08 4.66
N PHE A 207 4.52 17.78 3.71
CA PHE A 207 5.71 16.97 3.99
C PHE A 207 6.77 17.76 4.76
N GLU A 208 6.89 19.07 4.56
CA GLU A 208 7.84 19.91 5.26
C GLU A 208 7.46 20.10 6.73
N ARG A 209 6.19 20.41 6.99
CA ARG A 209 5.64 20.54 8.35
C ARG A 209 5.36 19.20 9.01
N ARG A 210 5.38 18.10 8.24
CA ARG A 210 5.02 16.74 8.66
C ARG A 210 3.66 16.69 9.35
N ALA A 211 2.68 17.20 8.65
CA ALA A 211 1.32 17.27 9.13
C ALA A 211 0.32 16.87 8.02
N GLY A 212 -0.82 16.33 8.43
CA GLY A 212 -1.89 15.94 7.54
C GLY A 212 -3.26 16.11 8.16
N VAL A 213 -4.25 16.34 7.30
CA VAL A 213 -5.66 16.47 7.68
C VAL A 213 -6.51 15.60 6.77
N ILE A 214 -7.39 14.83 7.36
CA ILE A 214 -8.42 14.03 6.68
C ILE A 214 -9.78 14.46 7.24
N ILE A 215 -10.63 15.05 6.40
CA ILE A 215 -11.99 15.45 6.78
C ILE A 215 -12.97 14.82 5.81
N GLY A 216 -14.05 14.23 6.31
CA GLY A 216 -15.22 13.87 5.52
C GLY A 216 -15.11 12.54 4.77
N THR A 217 -14.22 11.65 5.18
CA THR A 217 -14.19 10.28 4.68
C THR A 217 -14.01 9.28 5.81
N LYS A 218 -14.84 8.23 5.81
CA LYS A 218 -14.75 7.11 6.73
C LYS A 218 -13.78 6.03 6.26
N TYR A 219 -13.27 6.11 5.02
CA TYR A 219 -12.36 5.11 4.46
C TYR A 219 -11.05 5.08 5.24
N LEU A 220 -10.89 4.04 6.05
CA LEU A 220 -9.72 3.87 6.95
C LEU A 220 -8.40 3.78 6.19
N GLY A 221 -8.42 3.25 4.97
CA GLY A 221 -7.25 3.20 4.10
C GLY A 221 -6.65 4.58 3.76
N ALA A 222 -7.39 5.69 3.96
CA ALA A 222 -6.85 7.04 3.78
C ALA A 222 -5.71 7.33 4.76
N VAL A 223 -5.88 6.94 6.04
CA VAL A 223 -4.85 7.07 7.10
C VAL A 223 -3.57 6.33 6.70
N LYS A 224 -3.72 5.04 6.34
CA LYS A 224 -2.61 4.19 5.93
C LYS A 224 -1.85 4.81 4.74
N LYS A 225 -2.57 5.16 3.69
CA LYS A 225 -1.96 5.61 2.43
C LYS A 225 -1.36 7.02 2.52
N MET A 226 -1.88 7.90 3.37
CA MET A 226 -1.21 9.18 3.66
C MET A 226 0.17 8.96 4.28
N LEU A 227 0.28 8.08 5.28
CA LEU A 227 1.55 7.82 5.94
C LEU A 227 2.53 7.09 5.02
N PHE A 228 2.06 6.17 4.18
CA PHE A 228 2.89 5.56 3.15
C PHE A 228 3.41 6.59 2.14
N THR A 229 2.56 7.49 1.63
CA THR A 229 2.96 8.58 0.75
C THR A 229 4.00 9.49 1.41
N THR A 230 3.81 9.79 2.70
CA THR A 230 4.79 10.56 3.49
C THR A 230 6.14 9.85 3.56
N MET A 231 6.17 8.54 3.86
CA MET A 231 7.42 7.76 3.87
C MET A 231 8.07 7.72 2.48
N ASN A 232 7.28 7.58 1.42
CA ASN A 232 7.77 7.62 0.05
C ASN A 232 8.40 8.97 -0.34
N HIS A 233 8.00 10.04 0.32
CA HIS A 233 8.65 11.34 0.17
C HIS A 233 9.92 11.47 1.00
N LEU A 234 9.90 11.01 2.26
CA LEU A 234 10.97 11.25 3.25
C LEU A 234 12.17 10.32 3.09
N LEU A 235 11.97 9.08 2.65
CA LEU A 235 13.02 8.05 2.62
C LEU A 235 14.06 8.22 1.50
N PRO A 236 13.69 8.61 0.24
CA PRO A 236 14.66 8.68 -0.85
C PRO A 236 15.84 9.61 -0.61
N PRO A 237 15.71 10.81 -0.01
CA PRO A 237 16.85 11.66 0.32
C PRO A 237 17.82 11.04 1.33
N LEU A 238 17.40 10.01 2.06
CA LEU A 238 18.20 9.27 3.02
C LEU A 238 18.88 8.03 2.41
N GLY A 239 18.77 7.85 1.09
CA GLY A 239 19.31 6.69 0.38
C GLY A 239 18.48 5.40 0.55
N VAL A 240 17.23 5.52 0.98
CA VAL A 240 16.34 4.39 1.25
C VAL A 240 15.24 4.33 0.20
N LEU A 241 15.07 3.16 -0.44
CA LEU A 241 14.04 2.94 -1.45
C LEU A 241 12.74 2.45 -0.82
N PRO A 242 11.65 3.23 -0.83
CA PRO A 242 10.34 2.74 -0.44
C PRO A 242 9.73 1.90 -1.56
N LEU A 243 8.97 0.85 -1.20
CA LEU A 243 8.43 -0.13 -2.12
C LEU A 243 6.96 -0.45 -1.80
N HIS A 244 6.12 -0.45 -2.83
CA HIS A 244 4.78 -1.01 -2.78
C HIS A 244 4.85 -2.51 -3.13
N ALA A 245 5.20 -3.31 -2.15
CA ALA A 245 5.55 -4.72 -2.33
C ALA A 245 5.13 -5.56 -1.13
N SER A 246 4.80 -6.84 -1.37
CA SER A 246 4.85 -7.86 -0.33
C SER A 246 6.29 -8.35 -0.19
N ALA A 247 6.70 -8.69 1.03
CA ALA A 247 8.01 -9.25 1.33
C ALA A 247 7.88 -10.53 2.17
N VAL A 248 8.67 -11.53 1.82
CA VAL A 248 8.72 -12.83 2.52
C VAL A 248 10.16 -13.30 2.71
N GLU A 249 10.35 -14.17 3.69
CA GLU A 249 11.59 -14.92 3.89
C GLU A 249 11.31 -16.41 3.66
N ASP A 250 12.16 -17.09 2.91
CA ASP A 250 12.05 -18.52 2.70
C ASP A 250 12.76 -19.32 3.84
N TRP A 251 12.61 -20.64 3.81
CA TRP A 251 13.20 -21.55 4.80
C TRP A 251 14.74 -21.52 4.85
N ARG A 252 15.41 -20.93 3.84
CA ARG A 252 16.87 -20.73 3.81
C ARG A 252 17.27 -19.39 4.44
N GLY A 253 16.28 -18.55 4.78
CA GLY A 253 16.48 -17.20 5.26
C GLY A 253 16.79 -16.19 4.15
N ASP A 254 16.42 -16.50 2.90
CA ASP A 254 16.51 -15.59 1.76
C ASP A 254 15.24 -14.75 1.67
N THR A 255 15.42 -13.46 1.42
CA THR A 255 14.31 -12.51 1.31
C THR A 255 13.87 -12.37 -0.15
N HIS A 256 12.56 -12.32 -0.38
CA HIS A 256 11.96 -12.18 -1.69
C HIS A 256 10.89 -11.08 -1.69
N LEU A 257 10.78 -10.34 -2.80
CA LEU A 257 9.82 -9.26 -2.97
C LEU A 257 8.85 -9.54 -4.11
N PHE A 258 7.58 -9.19 -3.90
CA PHE A 258 6.54 -9.20 -4.92
C PHE A 258 5.98 -7.80 -5.10
N LEU A 259 6.27 -7.14 -6.22
CA LEU A 259 5.74 -5.84 -6.58
C LEU A 259 4.59 -5.99 -7.57
N GLY A 260 3.51 -5.27 -7.38
CA GLY A 260 2.36 -5.31 -8.29
C GLY A 260 1.20 -4.49 -7.75
N LEU A 261 0.23 -4.16 -8.61
CA LEU A 261 -0.99 -3.47 -8.21
C LEU A 261 -1.97 -4.40 -7.49
N SER A 262 -3.04 -3.84 -6.96
CA SER A 262 -4.13 -4.61 -6.36
C SER A 262 -4.71 -5.61 -7.37
N GLY A 263 -4.93 -6.85 -6.94
CA GLY A 263 -5.50 -7.93 -7.78
C GLY A 263 -4.50 -8.67 -8.68
N THR A 264 -3.21 -8.30 -8.69
CA THR A 264 -2.18 -9.03 -9.43
C THR A 264 -1.69 -10.30 -8.72
N GLY A 265 -2.08 -10.51 -7.47
CA GLY A 265 -1.77 -11.73 -6.71
C GLY A 265 -0.66 -11.60 -5.68
N LYS A 266 -0.23 -10.36 -5.29
CA LYS A 266 0.79 -10.15 -4.25
C LYS A 266 0.57 -11.04 -3.03
N THR A 267 -0.52 -10.84 -2.31
CA THR A 267 -0.83 -11.57 -1.07
C THR A 267 -0.99 -13.07 -1.30
N THR A 268 -1.64 -13.47 -2.41
CA THR A 268 -1.85 -14.89 -2.73
C THR A 268 -0.55 -15.66 -3.00
N LEU A 269 0.44 -14.99 -3.61
CA LEU A 269 1.73 -15.62 -3.94
C LEU A 269 2.75 -15.50 -2.80
N SER A 270 2.61 -14.50 -1.94
CA SER A 270 3.46 -14.33 -0.75
C SER A 270 3.01 -15.20 0.44
N THR A 271 1.86 -15.86 0.36
CA THR A 271 1.40 -16.82 1.35
C THR A 271 1.48 -18.24 0.76
N GLY A 272 2.52 -18.96 1.08
CA GLY A 272 2.75 -20.31 0.58
C GLY A 272 3.56 -21.17 1.54
N PRO A 273 3.54 -22.49 1.38
CA PRO A 273 4.37 -23.37 2.20
C PRO A 273 5.85 -23.00 2.08
N GLY A 274 6.53 -22.90 3.22
CA GLY A 274 7.96 -22.57 3.26
C GLY A 274 8.28 -21.08 3.14
N LEU A 275 7.28 -20.21 3.14
CA LEU A 275 7.44 -18.76 3.17
C LEU A 275 6.93 -18.19 4.49
N THR A 276 7.71 -17.29 5.08
CA THR A 276 7.37 -16.53 6.29
C THR A 276 7.18 -15.06 5.87
N MET A 277 6.03 -14.47 6.13
CA MET A 277 5.71 -13.11 5.74
C MET A 277 6.49 -12.09 6.57
N ILE A 278 7.11 -11.12 5.92
CA ILE A 278 7.67 -9.91 6.52
C ILE A 278 6.61 -8.81 6.53
N GLY A 279 5.85 -8.70 5.44
CA GLY A 279 4.69 -7.83 5.28
C GLY A 279 4.03 -7.99 3.92
N ASP A 280 2.80 -7.48 3.77
CA ASP A 280 1.98 -7.76 2.59
C ASP A 280 1.89 -6.62 1.57
N ASP A 281 2.27 -5.36 1.90
CA ASP A 281 1.99 -4.22 1.01
C ASP A 281 3.06 -3.11 0.99
N GLU A 282 3.61 -2.68 2.13
CA GLU A 282 4.43 -1.46 2.23
C GLU A 282 5.77 -1.73 2.93
N HIS A 283 6.86 -1.54 2.20
CA HIS A 283 8.21 -1.82 2.69
C HIS A 283 9.20 -0.69 2.37
N LEU A 284 10.32 -0.70 3.04
CA LEU A 284 11.52 0.04 2.67
C LEU A 284 12.67 -0.93 2.40
N TRP A 285 13.59 -0.52 1.52
CA TRP A 285 14.86 -1.19 1.27
C TRP A 285 15.99 -0.23 1.59
N SER A 286 16.66 -0.49 2.70
CA SER A 286 17.78 0.30 3.23
C SER A 286 19.12 -0.42 3.02
N ASP A 287 20.18 0.14 3.55
CA ASP A 287 21.49 -0.49 3.69
C ASP A 287 21.51 -1.72 4.60
N SER A 288 20.48 -1.91 5.40
CA SER A 288 20.31 -3.05 6.32
C SER A 288 19.42 -4.17 5.76
N GLY A 289 18.82 -3.99 4.58
CA GLY A 289 17.88 -4.93 3.97
C GLY A 289 16.46 -4.39 3.88
N ILE A 290 15.48 -5.29 3.96
CA ILE A 290 14.05 -4.98 3.85
C ILE A 290 13.45 -4.79 5.25
N ALA A 291 12.58 -3.78 5.39
CA ALA A 291 11.78 -3.62 6.59
C ALA A 291 10.33 -3.22 6.25
N ASN A 292 9.38 -3.80 6.96
CA ASN A 292 7.96 -3.49 6.81
C ASN A 292 7.65 -2.12 7.42
N LEU A 293 6.90 -1.29 6.70
CA LEU A 293 6.40 0.00 7.20
C LEU A 293 5.18 -0.16 8.11
N GLU A 294 4.49 -1.28 8.04
CA GLU A 294 3.24 -1.55 8.72
C GLU A 294 3.38 -2.57 9.87
N TYR A 295 2.34 -2.68 10.68
CA TYR A 295 2.19 -3.65 11.77
C TYR A 295 0.97 -4.56 11.58
N GLY A 296 0.18 -4.31 10.59
CA GLY A 296 -1.01 -5.05 10.22
C GLY A 296 -1.15 -5.19 8.71
N CYS A 297 -2.13 -5.96 8.30
CA CYS A 297 -2.57 -6.11 6.92
C CYS A 297 -3.87 -5.37 6.69
N TYR A 298 -4.06 -4.84 5.48
CA TYR A 298 -5.32 -4.23 5.04
C TYR A 298 -5.72 -4.83 3.70
N ALA A 299 -6.35 -6.00 3.78
CA ALA A 299 -6.59 -6.88 2.64
C ALA A 299 -7.98 -6.68 2.02
N LYS A 300 -8.11 -6.97 0.73
CA LYS A 300 -9.39 -7.03 0.02
C LYS A 300 -10.14 -8.30 0.42
N LEU A 301 -11.46 -8.18 0.70
CA LEU A 301 -12.30 -9.30 1.12
C LEU A 301 -13.06 -9.94 -0.03
N LEU A 302 -13.37 -9.20 -1.09
CA LEU A 302 -14.20 -9.71 -2.18
C LEU A 302 -13.60 -11.01 -2.75
N HIS A 303 -14.41 -12.07 -2.73
CA HIS A 303 -14.07 -13.44 -3.16
C HIS A 303 -12.92 -14.09 -2.37
N LEU A 304 -12.69 -13.66 -1.12
CA LEU A 304 -11.69 -14.28 -0.25
C LEU A 304 -12.05 -15.74 0.04
N SER A 305 -11.18 -16.64 -0.38
CA SER A 305 -11.44 -18.08 -0.34
C SER A 305 -10.76 -18.75 0.87
N PRO A 306 -11.50 -19.53 1.68
CA PRO A 306 -10.92 -20.30 2.78
C PRO A 306 -9.96 -21.40 2.32
N VAL A 307 -9.98 -21.74 1.04
CA VAL A 307 -9.11 -22.78 0.45
C VAL A 307 -7.86 -22.16 -0.19
N LYS A 308 -8.04 -21.07 -0.96
CA LYS A 308 -6.94 -20.42 -1.71
C LYS A 308 -6.10 -19.49 -0.86
N GLU A 309 -6.75 -18.74 0.04
CA GLU A 309 -6.13 -17.75 0.95
C GLU A 309 -6.39 -18.14 2.42
N ARG A 310 -6.10 -19.39 2.78
CA ARG A 310 -6.44 -19.97 4.08
C ARG A 310 -5.96 -19.17 5.27
N GLU A 311 -4.73 -18.66 5.22
CA GLU A 311 -4.16 -17.87 6.32
C GLU A 311 -4.88 -16.54 6.50
N MET A 312 -5.08 -15.80 5.40
CA MET A 312 -5.79 -14.53 5.42
C MET A 312 -7.24 -14.71 5.87
N TYR A 313 -7.92 -15.74 5.34
CA TYR A 313 -9.28 -16.08 5.74
C TYR A 313 -9.35 -16.37 7.24
N GLY A 314 -8.42 -17.17 7.76
CA GLY A 314 -8.29 -17.46 9.19
C GLY A 314 -8.04 -16.21 10.01
N ALA A 315 -7.14 -15.33 9.57
CA ALA A 315 -6.83 -14.07 10.26
C ALA A 315 -8.06 -13.16 10.41
N VAL A 316 -8.96 -13.13 9.42
CA VAL A 316 -10.16 -12.30 9.44
C VAL A 316 -11.34 -12.98 10.16
N PHE A 317 -11.57 -14.27 9.88
CA PHE A 317 -12.81 -14.95 10.25
C PHE A 317 -12.69 -15.97 11.39
N ALA A 318 -11.49 -16.27 11.90
CA ALA A 318 -11.36 -17.02 13.16
C ALA A 318 -11.98 -16.21 14.32
N ASN A 319 -12.59 -16.94 15.26
CA ASN A 319 -13.20 -16.31 16.43
C ASN A 319 -12.17 -15.42 17.17
N VAL A 320 -12.61 -14.23 17.53
CA VAL A 320 -11.82 -13.29 18.32
C VAL A 320 -11.87 -13.71 19.78
N THR A 321 -10.71 -13.93 20.38
CA THR A 321 -10.59 -14.24 21.81
C THR A 321 -10.58 -12.94 22.64
N GLU A 322 -10.84 -13.03 23.94
CA GLU A 322 -10.96 -11.87 24.85
C GLU A 322 -9.70 -10.98 24.87
N ASN A 323 -8.52 -11.57 24.64
CA ASN A 323 -7.25 -10.86 24.67
C ASN A 323 -6.76 -10.39 23.30
N GLU A 324 -7.46 -10.76 22.23
CA GLU A 324 -7.08 -10.39 20.87
C GLU A 324 -7.71 -9.06 20.45
N GLN A 325 -7.01 -8.37 19.55
CA GLN A 325 -7.58 -7.24 18.86
C GLN A 325 -8.52 -7.74 17.75
N PRO A 326 -9.80 -7.29 17.74
CA PRO A 326 -10.71 -7.68 16.68
C PRO A 326 -10.24 -7.15 15.31
N PRO A 327 -10.37 -7.94 14.24
CA PRO A 327 -10.29 -7.43 12.88
C PRO A 327 -11.35 -6.35 12.64
N ILE A 328 -11.02 -5.39 11.77
CA ILE A 328 -11.96 -4.36 11.33
C ILE A 328 -12.35 -4.69 9.89
N ILE A 329 -13.63 -4.90 9.65
CA ILE A 329 -14.20 -5.21 8.35
C ILE A 329 -14.89 -3.96 7.81
N GLU A 330 -14.49 -3.51 6.63
CA GLU A 330 -14.97 -2.29 5.99
C GLU A 330 -15.77 -2.62 4.75
N ASN A 331 -17.00 -2.09 4.70
CA ASN A 331 -17.86 -2.09 3.51
C ASN A 331 -18.21 -3.48 2.96
N ALA A 332 -18.22 -4.52 3.80
CA ALA A 332 -18.75 -5.83 3.46
C ALA A 332 -20.19 -5.99 3.96
N THR A 333 -20.99 -6.79 3.30
CA THR A 333 -22.34 -7.11 3.73
C THR A 333 -22.29 -8.04 4.95
N VAL A 334 -23.07 -7.68 5.99
CA VAL A 334 -23.29 -8.53 7.17
C VAL A 334 -24.72 -9.04 7.12
N THR A 335 -24.86 -10.34 7.18
CA THR A 335 -26.16 -11.06 7.14
C THR A 335 -26.86 -10.96 8.51
N PRO A 336 -28.18 -11.22 8.60
CA PRO A 336 -28.92 -11.10 9.86
C PRO A 336 -28.41 -11.99 11.01
N ASP A 337 -27.72 -13.10 10.70
CA ASP A 337 -27.08 -13.96 11.70
C ASP A 337 -25.70 -13.46 12.16
N GLY A 338 -25.26 -12.30 11.66
CA GLY A 338 -23.99 -11.67 11.96
C GLY A 338 -22.79 -12.18 11.16
N SER A 339 -23.01 -13.07 10.18
CA SER A 339 -21.95 -13.54 9.27
C SER A 339 -21.63 -12.49 8.22
N VAL A 340 -20.40 -12.50 7.70
CA VAL A 340 -19.95 -11.59 6.63
C VAL A 340 -20.02 -12.31 5.30
N ASP A 341 -20.69 -11.71 4.32
CA ASP A 341 -20.75 -12.20 2.95
C ASP A 341 -19.63 -11.51 2.12
N VAL A 342 -18.62 -12.30 1.76
CA VAL A 342 -17.46 -11.80 0.98
C VAL A 342 -17.72 -11.78 -0.53
N ASP A 343 -18.82 -12.38 -0.99
CA ASP A 343 -19.17 -12.42 -2.41
C ASP A 343 -20.20 -11.35 -2.78
N ASP A 344 -20.81 -10.70 -1.78
CA ASP A 344 -21.79 -9.64 -1.99
C ASP A 344 -21.10 -8.29 -2.25
N CYS A 345 -21.19 -7.82 -3.47
CA CYS A 345 -20.62 -6.54 -3.92
C CYS A 345 -21.64 -5.39 -4.00
N ARG A 346 -22.88 -5.55 -3.46
CA ARG A 346 -23.92 -4.51 -3.52
C ARG A 346 -23.50 -3.19 -2.87
N ILE A 347 -22.67 -3.23 -1.84
CA ILE A 347 -22.13 -2.03 -1.19
C ILE A 347 -20.94 -1.51 -2.01
N THR A 348 -19.97 -2.37 -2.29
CA THR A 348 -18.77 -2.07 -3.07
C THR A 348 -18.01 -3.34 -3.42
N GLU A 349 -17.28 -3.30 -4.52
CA GLU A 349 -16.29 -4.34 -4.85
C GLU A 349 -14.97 -4.16 -4.08
N ASN A 350 -14.85 -3.12 -3.24
CA ASN A 350 -13.64 -2.76 -2.48
C ASN A 350 -13.80 -3.00 -0.98
N SER A 351 -14.57 -4.02 -0.58
CA SER A 351 -14.63 -4.44 0.82
C SER A 351 -13.23 -4.84 1.33
N ARG A 352 -12.91 -4.44 2.58
CA ARG A 352 -11.57 -4.61 3.18
C ARG A 352 -11.64 -5.20 4.57
N ALA A 353 -10.53 -5.83 5.00
CA ALA A 353 -10.32 -6.15 6.40
C ALA A 353 -8.94 -5.66 6.87
N ALA A 354 -8.91 -4.99 8.02
CA ALA A 354 -7.68 -4.68 8.74
C ALA A 354 -7.51 -5.66 9.90
N TYR A 355 -6.33 -6.26 10.02
CA TYR A 355 -5.96 -7.15 11.12
C TYR A 355 -4.48 -7.06 11.42
N THR A 356 -4.09 -7.37 12.66
CA THR A 356 -2.68 -7.35 13.05
C THR A 356 -1.93 -8.53 12.43
N LEU A 357 -0.64 -8.35 12.14
CA LEU A 357 0.22 -9.42 11.64
C LEU A 357 0.23 -10.65 12.56
N THR A 358 0.04 -10.47 13.87
CA THR A 358 -0.01 -11.55 14.88
C THR A 358 -1.17 -12.53 14.70
N ARG A 359 -2.15 -12.23 13.83
CA ARG A 359 -3.21 -13.17 13.46
C ARG A 359 -2.84 -14.12 12.32
N LEU A 360 -1.71 -13.88 11.68
CA LEU A 360 -1.13 -14.80 10.69
C LEU A 360 -0.26 -15.84 11.39
N GLN A 361 -0.19 -17.05 10.83
CA GLN A 361 0.60 -18.14 11.40
C GLN A 361 2.07 -18.05 10.98
N SER A 362 2.32 -17.68 9.73
CA SER A 362 3.66 -17.62 9.13
C SER A 362 4.12 -16.16 9.01
N ILE A 363 4.41 -15.51 10.15
CA ILE A 363 4.88 -14.12 10.21
C ILE A 363 6.25 -14.01 10.85
N LYS A 364 7.07 -13.08 10.38
CA LYS A 364 8.36 -12.75 10.97
C LYS A 364 8.16 -11.65 12.03
N ASP A 365 8.48 -11.95 13.29
CA ASP A 365 8.19 -11.10 14.46
C ASP A 365 8.83 -9.71 14.36
N ASP A 366 10.09 -9.65 13.88
CA ASP A 366 10.83 -8.40 13.72
C ASP A 366 10.41 -7.61 12.46
N ALA A 367 9.64 -8.24 11.56
CA ALA A 367 9.18 -7.71 10.28
C ALA A 367 10.32 -7.09 9.43
N ARG A 368 11.47 -7.74 9.43
CA ARG A 368 12.69 -7.36 8.70
C ARG A 368 13.25 -8.55 7.94
N GLY A 369 13.88 -8.28 6.81
CA GLY A 369 14.57 -9.26 5.98
C GLY A 369 15.95 -8.78 5.56
N LYS A 370 16.74 -9.67 5.01
CA LYS A 370 18.00 -9.36 4.34
C LYS A 370 17.72 -8.55 3.05
N HIS A 371 18.78 -8.20 2.33
CA HIS A 371 18.62 -7.73 0.94
C HIS A 371 17.95 -8.83 0.12
N PRO A 372 17.02 -8.47 -0.78
CA PRO A 372 16.29 -9.48 -1.54
C PRO A 372 17.22 -10.26 -2.48
N SER A 373 17.06 -11.58 -2.47
CA SER A 373 17.71 -12.48 -3.42
C SER A 373 16.92 -12.56 -4.73
N THR A 374 15.59 -12.37 -4.65
CA THR A 374 14.69 -12.41 -5.80
C THR A 374 13.63 -11.31 -5.70
N ILE A 375 13.37 -10.64 -6.82
CA ILE A 375 12.32 -9.65 -6.97
C ILE A 375 11.38 -10.12 -8.09
N ILE A 376 10.08 -10.22 -7.80
CA ILE A 376 9.06 -10.59 -8.79
C ILE A 376 8.16 -9.39 -9.05
N PHE A 377 8.14 -8.91 -10.28
CA PHE A 377 7.16 -7.94 -10.76
C PHE A 377 5.92 -8.69 -11.23
N LEU A 378 4.79 -8.43 -10.60
CA LEU A 378 3.51 -9.04 -10.93
C LEU A 378 2.75 -8.16 -11.91
N THR A 379 2.38 -8.74 -13.03
CA THR A 379 1.46 -8.14 -13.99
C THR A 379 0.25 -9.05 -14.20
N ALA A 380 -0.90 -8.46 -14.50
CA ALA A 380 -2.08 -9.19 -14.95
C ALA A 380 -2.40 -8.71 -16.37
N ASP A 381 -1.71 -9.28 -17.36
CA ASP A 381 -1.90 -8.88 -18.75
C ASP A 381 -3.25 -9.37 -19.30
N ALA A 382 -4.18 -8.45 -19.52
CA ALA A 382 -5.47 -8.74 -20.13
C ALA A 382 -5.43 -8.81 -21.66
N ASN A 383 -4.31 -8.44 -22.27
CA ASN A 383 -4.08 -8.61 -23.70
C ASN A 383 -3.73 -10.06 -24.07
N GLY A 384 -3.23 -10.84 -23.10
CA GLY A 384 -2.88 -12.25 -23.28
C GLY A 384 -1.63 -12.48 -24.13
N VAL A 385 -0.74 -11.49 -24.20
CA VAL A 385 0.45 -11.50 -25.08
C VAL A 385 1.77 -11.62 -24.32
N LEU A 386 1.81 -11.23 -23.02
CA LEU A 386 3.02 -11.34 -22.23
C LEU A 386 3.29 -12.79 -21.81
N PRO A 387 4.57 -13.22 -21.77
CA PRO A 387 4.94 -14.54 -21.30
C PRO A 387 4.53 -14.74 -19.83
N PRO A 388 4.26 -15.99 -19.41
CA PRO A 388 3.87 -16.26 -18.03
C PRO A 388 4.97 -15.91 -17.03
N ILE A 389 6.25 -16.06 -17.45
CA ILE A 389 7.41 -15.63 -16.68
C ILE A 389 8.54 -15.19 -17.61
N ALA A 390 9.28 -14.18 -17.22
CA ALA A 390 10.50 -13.75 -17.89
C ALA A 390 11.54 -13.25 -16.89
N LYS A 391 12.82 -13.51 -17.14
CA LYS A 391 13.94 -12.90 -16.41
C LYS A 391 14.20 -11.50 -16.93
N LEU A 392 14.43 -10.57 -16.03
CA LEU A 392 14.71 -9.17 -16.35
C LEU A 392 16.16 -8.83 -15.99
N PRO A 393 17.06 -8.67 -16.97
CA PRO A 393 18.35 -8.01 -16.76
C PRO A 393 18.17 -6.61 -16.18
N ALA A 394 19.18 -6.05 -15.53
CA ALA A 394 19.09 -4.80 -14.78
C ALA A 394 18.39 -3.65 -15.51
N GLN A 395 18.70 -3.41 -16.78
CA GLN A 395 18.05 -2.37 -17.58
C GLN A 395 16.57 -2.67 -17.84
N GLN A 396 16.22 -3.92 -18.10
CA GLN A 396 14.82 -4.34 -18.22
C GLN A 396 14.08 -4.21 -16.89
N ALA A 397 14.72 -4.62 -15.78
CA ALA A 397 14.13 -4.45 -14.45
C ALA A 397 13.83 -2.97 -14.14
N MET A 398 14.75 -2.07 -14.46
CA MET A 398 14.56 -0.62 -14.31
C MET A 398 13.42 -0.10 -15.18
N LEU A 399 13.33 -0.53 -16.44
CA LEU A 399 12.24 -0.14 -17.33
C LEU A 399 10.88 -0.61 -16.82
N TRP A 400 10.76 -1.89 -16.47
CA TRP A 400 9.50 -2.46 -15.97
C TRP A 400 9.09 -1.87 -14.61
N PHE A 401 10.06 -1.56 -13.74
CA PHE A 401 9.80 -0.83 -12.50
C PHE A 401 9.28 0.58 -12.78
N LEU A 402 9.92 1.31 -13.71
CA LEU A 402 9.47 2.66 -14.11
C LEU A 402 8.07 2.64 -14.72
N MET A 403 7.79 1.68 -15.60
CA MET A 403 6.52 1.60 -16.31
C MET A 403 5.38 1.06 -15.42
N GLY A 404 5.67 0.06 -14.58
CA GLY A 404 4.69 -0.56 -13.68
C GLY A 404 3.45 -1.07 -14.42
N TYR A 405 3.66 -1.75 -15.56
CA TYR A 405 2.56 -2.22 -16.41
C TYR A 405 1.78 -3.35 -15.78
N THR A 406 0.45 -3.23 -15.86
CA THR A 406 -0.53 -4.30 -15.59
C THR A 406 -1.87 -3.93 -16.24
N SER A 407 -2.90 -4.78 -16.11
CA SER A 407 -4.27 -4.37 -16.36
C SER A 407 -4.99 -4.12 -15.04
N LYS A 408 -5.70 -3.01 -14.93
CA LYS A 408 -6.69 -2.81 -13.86
C LYS A 408 -7.79 -3.84 -14.08
N LEU A 409 -8.01 -4.68 -13.11
CA LEU A 409 -9.06 -5.69 -13.15
C LEU A 409 -10.41 -5.07 -12.77
N ALA A 410 -11.51 -5.62 -13.30
CA ALA A 410 -12.84 -5.23 -12.87
C ALA A 410 -12.95 -5.27 -11.34
N GLY A 411 -13.63 -4.29 -10.76
CA GLY A 411 -13.81 -4.19 -9.31
C GLY A 411 -12.58 -3.82 -8.48
N THR A 412 -11.49 -3.38 -9.10
CA THR A 412 -10.32 -2.87 -8.34
C THR A 412 -10.42 -1.36 -8.06
N GLU A 413 -11.13 -0.63 -8.90
CA GLU A 413 -11.44 0.79 -8.73
C GLU A 413 -12.87 1.08 -9.22
N ALA A 414 -13.51 2.11 -8.67
CA ALA A 414 -14.85 2.51 -9.07
C ALA A 414 -14.91 2.83 -10.58
N GLY A 415 -15.90 2.26 -11.28
CA GLY A 415 -16.12 2.47 -12.71
C GLY A 415 -15.31 1.56 -13.66
N VAL A 416 -14.46 0.67 -13.16
CA VAL A 416 -13.74 -0.31 -13.97
C VAL A 416 -14.57 -1.57 -14.10
N THR A 417 -15.28 -1.73 -15.22
CA THR A 417 -16.16 -2.88 -15.52
C THR A 417 -15.49 -3.97 -16.36
N ALA A 418 -14.37 -3.64 -17.03
CA ALA A 418 -13.55 -4.58 -17.79
C ALA A 418 -12.06 -4.27 -17.59
N PRO A 419 -11.17 -5.27 -17.71
CA PRO A 419 -9.75 -5.05 -17.59
C PRO A 419 -9.22 -4.05 -18.62
N GLN A 420 -8.40 -3.10 -18.16
CA GLN A 420 -7.79 -2.06 -19.00
C GLN A 420 -6.30 -1.96 -18.72
N SER A 421 -5.49 -1.84 -19.80
CA SER A 421 -4.05 -1.57 -19.69
C SER A 421 -3.79 -0.36 -18.79
N THR A 422 -2.88 -0.50 -17.86
CA THR A 422 -2.54 0.53 -16.89
C THR A 422 -1.04 0.56 -16.67
N PHE A 423 -0.52 1.77 -16.61
CA PHE A 423 0.88 2.06 -16.30
C PHE A 423 0.92 2.85 -14.99
N SER A 424 1.36 2.19 -13.92
CA SER A 424 1.50 2.79 -12.59
C SER A 424 2.94 2.71 -12.15
N ARG A 425 3.68 3.82 -12.33
CA ARG A 425 5.12 3.88 -12.04
C ARG A 425 5.44 3.22 -10.70
N PHE A 426 6.50 2.41 -10.70
CA PHE A 426 6.99 1.73 -9.49
C PHE A 426 5.96 0.78 -8.84
N PHE A 427 4.93 0.36 -9.60
CA PHE A 427 3.77 -0.39 -9.08
C PHE A 427 3.04 0.31 -7.92
N GLY A 428 3.24 1.62 -7.78
CA GLY A 428 2.70 2.41 -6.67
C GLY A 428 2.62 3.90 -6.96
N GLY A 429 2.54 4.32 -8.24
CA GLY A 429 2.66 5.71 -8.68
C GLY A 429 1.75 6.70 -7.96
N ALA A 430 0.57 6.27 -7.51
CA ALA A 430 -0.34 7.10 -6.73
C ALA A 430 0.22 7.52 -5.35
N PHE A 431 1.28 6.87 -4.87
CA PHE A 431 1.88 7.09 -3.56
C PHE A 431 3.34 7.55 -3.64
N MET A 432 3.88 7.71 -4.85
CA MET A 432 5.27 8.06 -5.12
C MET A 432 5.35 9.53 -5.57
N PRO A 433 5.36 10.50 -4.62
CA PRO A 433 5.19 11.91 -4.96
C PRO A 433 6.43 12.54 -5.58
N ARG A 434 7.64 12.00 -5.35
CA ARG A 434 8.89 12.57 -5.84
C ARG A 434 9.10 12.31 -7.34
N LYS A 435 10.11 12.99 -7.91
CA LYS A 435 10.54 12.77 -9.29
C LYS A 435 10.95 11.32 -9.52
N SER A 436 10.59 10.76 -10.67
CA SER A 436 10.89 9.36 -11.01
C SER A 436 12.37 9.03 -10.92
N GLN A 437 13.22 10.01 -11.20
CA GLN A 437 14.67 9.87 -11.13
C GLN A 437 15.15 9.45 -9.74
N ASP A 438 14.55 9.99 -8.65
CA ASP A 438 14.95 9.69 -7.28
C ASP A 438 14.80 8.19 -6.98
N TYR A 439 13.64 7.61 -7.32
CA TYR A 439 13.37 6.18 -7.09
C TYR A 439 14.18 5.27 -8.01
N LEU A 440 14.32 5.65 -9.30
CA LEU A 440 15.09 4.86 -10.25
C LEU A 440 16.57 4.80 -9.91
N THR A 441 17.16 5.92 -9.48
CA THR A 441 18.56 5.97 -9.07
C THR A 441 18.82 5.04 -7.90
N LEU A 442 17.93 5.08 -6.89
CA LEU A 442 18.04 4.17 -5.74
C LEU A 442 17.86 2.70 -6.16
N PHE A 443 16.85 2.40 -6.99
CA PHE A 443 16.64 1.04 -7.46
C PHE A 443 17.84 0.52 -8.26
N GLN A 444 18.42 1.35 -9.15
CA GLN A 444 19.64 1.02 -9.88
C GLN A 444 20.81 0.71 -8.92
N GLN A 445 21.02 1.55 -7.91
CA GLN A 445 22.07 1.34 -6.91
C GLN A 445 21.88 0.01 -6.17
N MET A 446 20.64 -0.28 -5.74
CA MET A 446 20.32 -1.52 -5.05
C MET A 446 20.53 -2.76 -5.95
N LEU A 447 20.13 -2.68 -7.23
CA LEU A 447 20.39 -3.77 -8.20
C LEU A 447 21.89 -4.00 -8.42
N CYS A 448 22.67 -2.93 -8.56
CA CYS A 448 24.13 -3.01 -8.79
C CYS A 448 24.90 -3.48 -7.54
N THR A 449 24.39 -3.22 -6.34
CA THR A 449 25.10 -3.57 -5.08
C THR A 449 24.74 -4.98 -4.63
N HIS A 450 23.48 -5.39 -4.75
CA HIS A 450 22.98 -6.62 -4.16
C HIS A 450 22.67 -7.73 -5.16
N HIS A 451 22.65 -7.42 -6.47
CA HIS A 451 22.46 -8.35 -7.57
C HIS A 451 21.30 -9.35 -7.42
N PRO A 452 20.07 -8.91 -7.01
CA PRO A 452 18.94 -9.82 -6.96
C PRO A 452 18.58 -10.33 -8.36
N ASP A 453 18.09 -11.58 -8.45
CA ASP A 453 17.41 -12.03 -9.64
C ASP A 453 16.05 -11.34 -9.77
N VAL A 454 15.77 -10.73 -10.91
CA VAL A 454 14.49 -10.03 -11.14
C VAL A 454 13.69 -10.76 -12.21
N TYR A 455 12.43 -11.02 -11.93
CA TYR A 455 11.49 -11.67 -12.85
C TYR A 455 10.22 -10.86 -13.03
N LEU A 456 9.66 -10.91 -14.24
CA LEU A 456 8.29 -10.53 -14.53
C LEU A 456 7.43 -11.80 -14.47
N LEU A 457 6.37 -11.82 -13.68
CA LEU A 457 5.41 -12.91 -13.58
C LEU A 457 4.02 -12.41 -14.00
N ASN A 458 3.48 -12.98 -15.07
CA ASN A 458 2.17 -12.65 -15.58
C ASN A 458 1.10 -13.55 -14.94
N THR A 459 0.14 -12.96 -14.25
CA THR A 459 -1.01 -13.63 -13.62
C THR A 459 -2.31 -13.38 -14.39
N GLY A 460 -2.21 -12.79 -15.58
CA GLY A 460 -3.32 -12.39 -16.44
C GLY A 460 -3.85 -13.51 -17.32
N TRP A 461 -3.99 -13.24 -18.61
CA TRP A 461 -4.62 -14.14 -19.57
C TRP A 461 -3.59 -14.85 -20.48
N THR A 462 -4.00 -15.98 -21.00
CA THR A 462 -3.28 -16.79 -21.99
C THR A 462 -4.24 -17.38 -23.01
N GLY A 463 -3.78 -17.67 -24.24
CA GLY A 463 -4.61 -18.20 -25.31
C GLY A 463 -5.59 -17.20 -25.91
N GLY A 464 -5.42 -15.91 -25.65
CA GLY A 464 -6.28 -14.82 -26.12
C GLY A 464 -6.40 -13.71 -25.07
N PRO A 465 -6.96 -12.55 -25.46
CA PRO A 465 -7.24 -11.45 -24.54
C PRO A 465 -8.42 -11.78 -23.61
N TYR A 466 -8.67 -10.90 -22.63
CA TYR A 466 -9.87 -10.96 -21.80
C TYR A 466 -11.14 -11.13 -22.65
N GLY A 467 -12.00 -12.06 -22.25
CA GLY A 467 -13.22 -12.41 -22.98
C GLY A 467 -13.04 -13.50 -24.05
N VAL A 468 -11.81 -13.83 -24.44
CA VAL A 468 -11.47 -14.91 -25.40
C VAL A 468 -10.57 -15.94 -24.75
N GLY A 469 -9.42 -15.52 -24.22
CA GLY A 469 -8.50 -16.37 -23.48
C GLY A 469 -8.96 -16.73 -22.08
N LYS A 470 -8.13 -17.49 -21.37
CA LYS A 470 -8.38 -17.89 -19.98
C LYS A 470 -7.37 -17.22 -19.07
N ARG A 471 -7.80 -16.84 -17.85
CA ARG A 471 -6.86 -16.42 -16.83
C ARG A 471 -5.93 -17.58 -16.47
N MET A 472 -4.64 -17.30 -16.27
CA MET A 472 -3.66 -18.32 -15.92
C MET A 472 -4.07 -19.05 -14.64
N ASP A 473 -3.90 -20.38 -14.66
CA ASP A 473 -4.17 -21.22 -13.50
C ASP A 473 -3.25 -20.85 -12.34
N ILE A 474 -3.81 -20.73 -11.15
CA ILE A 474 -3.06 -20.31 -9.96
C ILE A 474 -1.98 -21.33 -9.59
N ASN A 475 -2.17 -22.62 -9.87
CA ASN A 475 -1.17 -23.64 -9.57
C ASN A 475 0.02 -23.52 -10.52
N VAL A 476 -0.21 -23.20 -11.80
CA VAL A 476 0.86 -22.90 -12.76
C VAL A 476 1.61 -21.64 -12.33
N THR A 477 0.88 -20.58 -11.97
CA THR A 477 1.48 -19.33 -11.50
C THR A 477 2.34 -19.53 -10.25
N ARG A 478 1.88 -20.33 -9.28
CA ARG A 478 2.66 -20.67 -8.08
C ARG A 478 3.92 -21.45 -8.43
N ARG A 479 3.84 -22.45 -9.32
CA ARG A 479 5.03 -23.20 -9.77
C ARG A 479 6.08 -22.32 -10.43
N LEU A 480 5.64 -21.35 -11.24
CA LEU A 480 6.53 -20.36 -11.86
C LEU A 480 7.19 -19.45 -10.81
N ALA A 481 6.40 -18.97 -9.84
CA ALA A 481 6.91 -18.19 -8.73
C ALA A 481 7.93 -19.00 -7.90
N ASP A 482 7.56 -20.22 -7.48
CA ASP A 482 8.44 -21.12 -6.72
C ASP A 482 9.74 -21.41 -7.46
N ALA A 483 9.67 -21.66 -8.77
CA ALA A 483 10.86 -21.89 -9.59
C ALA A 483 11.81 -20.68 -9.62
N ALA A 484 11.25 -19.46 -9.65
CA ALA A 484 12.03 -18.23 -9.55
C ALA A 484 12.65 -18.05 -8.16
N LEU A 485 11.85 -18.20 -7.08
CA LEU A 485 12.29 -18.01 -5.69
C LEU A 485 13.38 -19.02 -5.30
N TRP A 486 13.25 -20.26 -5.74
CA TRP A 486 14.18 -21.34 -5.38
C TRP A 486 15.35 -21.49 -6.34
N GLY A 487 15.51 -20.55 -7.28
CA GLY A 487 16.65 -20.50 -8.18
C GLY A 487 16.64 -21.56 -9.29
N GLN A 488 15.52 -22.28 -9.50
CA GLN A 488 15.40 -23.32 -10.50
C GLN A 488 15.45 -22.79 -11.95
N LEU A 489 15.31 -21.45 -12.11
CA LEU A 489 15.40 -20.78 -13.40
C LEU A 489 16.78 -20.17 -13.69
N LYS A 490 17.80 -20.38 -12.82
CA LYS A 490 19.13 -19.75 -13.00
C LYS A 490 19.88 -20.31 -14.21
N ASP A 491 19.84 -21.63 -14.36
CA ASP A 491 20.68 -22.38 -15.31
C ASP A 491 19.89 -22.94 -16.52
N VAL A 492 18.62 -22.52 -16.68
CA VAL A 492 17.82 -22.94 -17.85
C VAL A 492 18.16 -22.09 -19.09
N PRO A 493 18.00 -22.64 -20.31
CA PRO A 493 18.17 -21.86 -21.52
C PRO A 493 17.03 -20.83 -21.66
N TYR A 494 17.41 -19.62 -22.07
CA TYR A 494 16.48 -18.53 -22.34
C TYR A 494 16.35 -18.25 -23.84
N ARG A 495 15.23 -17.66 -24.25
CA ARG A 495 15.06 -16.98 -25.54
C ARG A 495 14.66 -15.53 -25.26
N GLU A 496 15.16 -14.60 -26.05
CA GLU A 496 14.72 -13.21 -26.04
C GLU A 496 13.43 -13.07 -26.86
N ASP A 497 12.43 -12.42 -26.28
CA ASP A 497 11.24 -11.99 -27.02
C ASP A 497 11.60 -10.78 -27.87
N PRO A 498 11.36 -10.83 -29.20
CA PRO A 498 11.84 -9.79 -30.11
C PRO A 498 11.11 -8.45 -29.99
N LEU A 499 9.92 -8.42 -29.36
CA LEU A 499 9.09 -7.23 -29.27
C LEU A 499 9.14 -6.57 -27.90
N PHE A 500 9.13 -7.39 -26.84
CA PHE A 500 9.17 -6.92 -25.44
C PHE A 500 10.57 -6.98 -24.83
N HIS A 501 11.55 -7.54 -25.52
CA HIS A 501 12.94 -7.72 -25.07
C HIS A 501 13.07 -8.51 -23.76
N LEU A 502 12.12 -9.39 -23.49
CA LEU A 502 12.05 -10.22 -22.30
C LEU A 502 12.84 -11.52 -22.49
N LEU A 503 13.60 -11.93 -21.49
CA LEU A 503 14.26 -13.24 -21.46
C LEU A 503 13.27 -14.29 -20.94
N VAL A 504 12.68 -15.05 -21.84
CA VAL A 504 11.71 -16.10 -21.54
C VAL A 504 12.43 -17.44 -21.38
N PRO A 505 12.28 -18.17 -20.27
CA PRO A 505 12.87 -19.49 -20.11
C PRO A 505 12.24 -20.47 -21.10
N ARG A 506 13.06 -21.34 -21.69
CA ARG A 506 12.57 -22.39 -22.60
C ARG A 506 11.93 -23.56 -21.87
N GLU A 507 12.22 -23.70 -20.58
CA GLU A 507 11.70 -24.73 -19.71
C GLU A 507 11.53 -24.21 -18.28
N CYS A 508 10.57 -24.78 -17.55
CA CYS A 508 10.34 -24.54 -16.12
C CYS A 508 9.85 -25.84 -15.49
N PRO A 509 10.43 -26.31 -14.37
CA PRO A 509 10.03 -27.55 -13.72
C PRO A 509 8.53 -27.61 -13.42
N GLY A 510 7.86 -28.64 -13.93
CA GLY A 510 6.43 -28.86 -13.69
C GLY A 510 5.48 -27.93 -14.46
N VAL A 511 5.98 -27.18 -15.43
CA VAL A 511 5.19 -26.32 -16.32
C VAL A 511 5.36 -26.81 -17.76
N PRO A 512 4.26 -27.05 -18.51
CA PRO A 512 4.35 -27.43 -19.92
C PRO A 512 5.07 -26.35 -20.74
N PRO A 513 6.10 -26.70 -21.55
CA PRO A 513 6.88 -25.73 -22.31
C PRO A 513 6.05 -24.85 -23.24
N MET A 514 4.97 -25.36 -23.81
CA MET A 514 4.08 -24.61 -24.68
C MET A 514 3.44 -23.38 -23.97
N LEU A 515 3.24 -23.44 -22.65
CA LEU A 515 2.70 -22.31 -21.89
C LEU A 515 3.71 -21.18 -21.76
N LEU A 516 5.01 -21.46 -21.89
CA LEU A 516 6.08 -20.45 -21.82
C LEU A 516 6.18 -19.64 -23.12
N ASP A 517 5.51 -20.06 -24.19
CA ASP A 517 5.41 -19.32 -25.44
C ASP A 517 3.96 -18.81 -25.66
N PRO A 518 3.66 -17.56 -25.32
CA PRO A 518 2.29 -17.03 -25.42
C PRO A 518 1.72 -17.16 -26.84
N ARG A 519 2.53 -16.93 -27.87
CA ARG A 519 2.11 -17.01 -29.27
C ARG A 519 1.58 -18.39 -29.64
N SER A 520 2.20 -19.45 -29.13
CA SER A 520 1.79 -20.83 -29.38
C SER A 520 0.48 -21.24 -28.68
N THR A 521 0.04 -20.45 -27.69
CA THR A 521 -1.22 -20.70 -26.97
C THR A 521 -2.45 -20.14 -27.68
N TRP A 522 -2.26 -19.23 -28.66
CA TRP A 522 -3.36 -18.62 -29.41
C TRP A 522 -3.82 -19.53 -30.56
N THR A 523 -5.12 -19.53 -30.80
CA THR A 523 -5.70 -20.25 -31.95
C THR A 523 -5.27 -19.64 -33.27
N ASP A 524 -5.12 -18.30 -33.31
CA ASP A 524 -4.64 -17.55 -34.47
C ASP A 524 -3.38 -16.75 -34.07
N PRO A 525 -2.19 -17.17 -34.54
CA PRO A 525 -0.94 -16.47 -34.29
C PRO A 525 -0.84 -15.06 -34.89
N LEU A 526 -1.61 -14.73 -35.93
CA LEU A 526 -1.60 -13.39 -36.54
C LEU A 526 -2.32 -12.40 -35.63
N LEU A 527 -3.43 -12.80 -35.01
CA LEU A 527 -4.13 -11.97 -34.02
C LEU A 527 -3.26 -11.73 -32.77
N TYR A 528 -2.45 -12.73 -32.38
CA TYR A 528 -1.43 -12.52 -31.34
C TYR A 528 -0.45 -11.42 -31.75
N ASP A 529 0.12 -11.51 -32.96
CA ASP A 529 1.14 -10.58 -33.45
C ASP A 529 0.59 -9.14 -33.52
N GLU A 530 -0.66 -8.95 -33.97
CA GLU A 530 -1.35 -7.65 -33.99
C GLU A 530 -1.53 -7.10 -32.58
N ARG A 531 -2.00 -7.93 -31.65
CA ARG A 531 -2.26 -7.51 -30.27
C ARG A 531 -0.99 -7.19 -29.51
N ALA A 532 0.07 -7.98 -29.72
CA ALA A 532 1.39 -7.75 -29.15
C ALA A 532 1.99 -6.43 -29.64
N LYS A 533 1.89 -6.14 -30.95
CA LYS A 533 2.32 -4.85 -31.51
C LYS A 533 1.55 -3.67 -30.93
N ALA A 534 0.24 -3.81 -30.78
CA ALA A 534 -0.59 -2.75 -30.16
C ALA A 534 -0.14 -2.45 -28.72
N LEU A 535 0.09 -3.48 -27.89
CA LEU A 535 0.60 -3.29 -26.53
C LEU A 535 2.00 -2.66 -26.51
N ALA A 536 2.90 -3.09 -27.41
CA ALA A 536 4.23 -2.51 -27.52
C ALA A 536 4.19 -1.02 -27.90
N GLN A 537 3.24 -0.62 -28.75
CA GLN A 537 3.00 0.79 -29.09
C GLN A 537 2.49 1.59 -27.87
N GLU A 538 1.60 0.99 -27.04
CA GLU A 538 1.18 1.61 -25.78
C GLU A 538 2.37 1.85 -24.85
N PHE A 539 3.28 0.88 -24.72
CA PHE A 539 4.53 1.03 -23.95
C PHE A 539 5.36 2.19 -24.48
N SER A 540 5.64 2.21 -25.80
CA SER A 540 6.42 3.26 -26.43
C SER A 540 5.82 4.65 -26.20
N ALA A 541 4.51 4.82 -26.42
CA ALA A 541 3.82 6.09 -26.20
C ALA A 541 3.87 6.56 -24.75
N LYS A 542 3.70 5.64 -23.78
CA LYS A 542 3.80 5.95 -22.36
C LYS A 542 5.23 6.29 -21.93
N PHE A 543 6.20 5.59 -22.50
CA PHE A 543 7.61 5.86 -22.26
C PHE A 543 8.03 7.24 -22.79
N ASP A 544 7.55 7.64 -23.96
CA ASP A 544 7.78 8.98 -24.52
C ASP A 544 7.20 10.09 -23.63
N ALA A 545 6.04 9.85 -23.02
CA ALA A 545 5.39 10.79 -22.13
C ALA A 545 6.12 10.99 -20.78
N LEU A 546 7.14 10.17 -20.45
CA LEU A 546 7.92 10.32 -19.22
C LEU A 546 8.94 11.46 -19.25
N GLY A 547 9.04 12.19 -20.35
CA GLY A 547 10.00 13.28 -20.53
C GLY A 547 11.39 12.79 -20.91
N THR A 548 12.39 13.67 -20.81
CA THR A 548 13.79 13.42 -21.13
C THR A 548 14.64 13.23 -19.87
N GLY A 549 15.78 12.58 -19.98
CA GLY A 549 16.74 12.40 -18.90
C GLY A 549 17.69 11.23 -19.18
N THR A 550 18.87 11.25 -18.57
CA THR A 550 19.95 10.29 -18.82
C THR A 550 19.54 8.84 -18.56
N LEU A 551 18.76 8.58 -17.51
CA LEU A 551 18.27 7.23 -17.22
C LEU A 551 17.22 6.79 -18.23
N ARG A 552 16.33 7.68 -18.67
CA ARG A 552 15.37 7.38 -19.73
C ARG A 552 16.09 7.04 -21.03
N GLU A 553 17.08 7.82 -21.42
CA GLU A 553 17.88 7.59 -22.62
C GLU A 553 18.60 6.22 -22.58
N ALA A 554 19.13 5.85 -21.40
CA ALA A 554 19.75 4.53 -21.21
C ALA A 554 18.79 3.35 -21.33
N LEU A 555 17.48 3.57 -21.16
CA LEU A 555 16.42 2.56 -21.25
C LEU A 555 15.72 2.53 -22.62
N ASP A 556 15.99 3.49 -23.51
CA ASP A 556 15.27 3.66 -24.78
C ASP A 556 15.26 2.37 -25.63
N GLY A 557 16.41 1.80 -25.89
CA GLY A 557 16.53 0.55 -26.68
C GLY A 557 16.05 -0.72 -25.97
N LYS A 558 15.47 -0.60 -24.77
CA LYS A 558 14.86 -1.70 -24.02
C LYS A 558 13.34 -1.58 -23.94
N CYS A 559 12.80 -0.45 -24.41
CA CYS A 559 11.36 -0.23 -24.40
C CYS A 559 10.68 -1.11 -25.47
N PRO A 560 9.61 -1.82 -25.15
CA PRO A 560 8.82 -2.54 -26.12
C PRO A 560 8.44 -1.69 -27.33
N GLY A 561 8.60 -2.28 -28.53
CA GLY A 561 8.26 -1.60 -29.78
C GLY A 561 9.35 -0.66 -30.34
N ARG A 562 10.58 -0.71 -29.80
CA ARG A 562 11.75 0.06 -30.27
C ARG A 562 12.88 -0.82 -30.73
#